data_5245f009266efb73effadd8f9121b1c7
#
_entry.id   5245f009266efb73effadd8f9121b1c7
#
_cell.length_a   1.000
_cell.length_b   1.000
_cell.length_c   1.000
_cell.angle_alpha   90.00
_cell.angle_beta   90.00
_cell.angle_gamma   90.00
#
_symmetry.space_group_name_H-M   'P 1'
#
loop_
_entity.id
_entity.type
_entity.pdbx_description
1 polymer ?
#
loop_
_entity_poly.entity_id
_entity_poly.type
_entity_poly.pdbx_seq_one_letter_code
_entity_poly.pdbx_strand_id
1 'polypeptide(L)'
;MTDQNYMKRAIELAKKGEGWTNPNPMVGAVIVKDGRIIGEGYHARCGELHAERNAIASLTESAEGATLYVTLEPCCHYGKTPPCTEAILEQKIKKVVIGSRDPNPKVAGKGAKILRDAGVAVVEDFMKDKCDELNPIFFHYITTKTPYVVMKYAMTLDGKIATKTGASKWITQEAARREVQYMRHRYMGIMVGIGTVLADDPMLNVRVEGLKSPVRIICDSKLRIPLDSQIVKSAREYRTIVAYADLENVEKKKEILQTMGVETVFCPDMKKHVNLKHLMEYLGKENIDSILLEGGGTLNDSALRAGVVQEVQAFIAPKIFGGTGSRTPVDGIGIELPSQAAVLKFKDICQIGEDLKITCHVLRKEQEELCLQEL
;
A
#
# COMPACT_ATOMS: atom_id res chain seq x y z
N MET A 1 -14.86 14.26 -27.01
CA MET A 1 -14.46 13.16 -26.11
C MET A 1 -15.69 12.59 -25.43
N THR A 2 -15.67 11.33 -24.95
CA THR A 2 -16.78 10.72 -24.23
C THR A 2 -16.60 10.88 -22.71
N ASP A 3 -17.67 10.69 -21.92
CA ASP A 3 -17.60 10.70 -20.44
C ASP A 3 -16.53 9.72 -19.93
N GLN A 4 -16.38 8.56 -20.58
CA GLN A 4 -15.33 7.59 -20.25
C GLN A 4 -13.92 8.14 -20.45
N ASN A 5 -13.69 8.97 -21.48
CA ASN A 5 -12.37 9.55 -21.75
C ASN A 5 -11.98 10.56 -20.67
N TYR A 6 -12.96 11.36 -20.18
CA TYR A 6 -12.72 12.31 -19.09
C TYR A 6 -12.44 11.60 -17.77
N MET A 7 -13.18 10.53 -17.45
CA MET A 7 -12.89 9.74 -16.24
C MET A 7 -11.54 9.00 -16.34
N LYS A 8 -11.17 8.45 -17.51
CA LYS A 8 -9.82 7.88 -17.72
C LYS A 8 -8.73 8.94 -17.47
N ARG A 9 -8.96 10.17 -17.94
CA ARG A 9 -8.03 11.27 -17.68
C ARG A 9 -7.92 11.60 -16.19
N ALA A 10 -9.04 11.62 -15.46
CA ALA A 10 -9.02 11.78 -13.99
C ALA A 10 -8.24 10.65 -13.29
N ILE A 11 -8.40 9.41 -13.74
CA ILE A 11 -7.62 8.26 -13.25
C ILE A 11 -6.11 8.42 -13.49
N GLU A 12 -5.71 8.88 -14.67
CA GLU A 12 -4.30 9.17 -14.98
C GLU A 12 -3.71 10.25 -14.08
N LEU A 13 -4.49 11.30 -13.83
CA LEU A 13 -4.09 12.38 -12.92
C LEU A 13 -3.94 11.87 -11.49
N ALA A 14 -4.89 11.06 -10.99
CA ALA A 14 -4.84 10.48 -9.66
C ALA A 14 -3.54 9.71 -9.40
N LYS A 15 -3.07 8.93 -10.36
CA LYS A 15 -1.83 8.14 -10.28
C LYS A 15 -0.57 8.98 -10.02
N LYS A 16 -0.56 10.27 -10.37
CA LYS A 16 0.57 11.17 -10.10
C LYS A 16 0.80 11.42 -8.61
N GLY A 17 -0.22 11.17 -7.77
CA GLY A 17 -0.13 11.27 -6.32
C GLY A 17 0.45 10.03 -5.62
N GLU A 18 0.77 8.97 -6.37
CA GLU A 18 1.24 7.71 -5.80
C GLU A 18 2.47 7.90 -4.89
N GLY A 19 2.41 7.28 -3.70
CA GLY A 19 3.46 7.38 -2.69
C GLY A 19 3.49 8.70 -1.91
N TRP A 20 2.82 9.77 -2.39
CA TRP A 20 2.81 11.09 -1.74
C TRP A 20 1.55 11.39 -0.94
N THR A 21 0.41 10.80 -1.33
CA THR A 21 -0.88 11.09 -0.72
C THR A 21 -1.13 10.36 0.59
N ASN A 22 -0.43 9.26 0.86
CA ASN A 22 -0.65 8.43 2.05
C ASN A 22 -0.69 9.22 3.37
N PRO A 23 -1.63 8.98 4.28
CA PRO A 23 -2.68 7.96 4.22
C PRO A 23 -3.97 8.40 3.49
N ASN A 24 -3.97 9.53 2.78
CA ASN A 24 -5.10 10.00 1.97
C ASN A 24 -5.19 9.21 0.65
N PRO A 25 -6.38 9.15 0.02
CA PRO A 25 -6.55 8.50 -1.27
C PRO A 25 -5.88 9.26 -2.41
N MET A 26 -5.52 8.55 -3.45
CA MET A 26 -5.20 9.14 -4.75
C MET A 26 -6.50 9.56 -5.44
N VAL A 27 -6.65 10.84 -5.72
CA VAL A 27 -7.82 11.40 -6.38
C VAL A 27 -7.40 12.26 -7.55
N GLY A 28 -8.14 12.16 -8.65
CA GLY A 28 -8.01 13.03 -9.81
C GLY A 28 -9.36 13.62 -10.19
N ALA A 29 -9.34 14.83 -10.72
CA ALA A 29 -10.51 15.60 -11.09
C ALA A 29 -10.32 16.31 -12.43
N VAL A 30 -11.36 16.31 -13.27
CA VAL A 30 -11.40 16.98 -14.59
C VAL A 30 -12.70 17.75 -14.72
N ILE A 31 -12.61 19.04 -15.04
CA ILE A 31 -13.75 19.92 -15.26
C ILE A 31 -13.93 20.14 -16.78
N VAL A 32 -15.12 19.86 -17.29
CA VAL A 32 -15.47 19.88 -18.70
C VAL A 32 -16.60 20.82 -18.98
N LYS A 33 -16.44 21.70 -19.96
CA LYS A 33 -17.49 22.61 -20.48
C LYS A 33 -17.51 22.56 -22.01
N ASP A 34 -18.68 22.42 -22.59
CA ASP A 34 -18.88 22.36 -24.05
C ASP A 34 -17.95 21.35 -24.77
N GLY A 35 -17.77 20.18 -24.14
CA GLY A 35 -16.92 19.10 -24.67
C GLY A 35 -15.42 19.35 -24.57
N ARG A 36 -14.97 20.44 -23.94
CA ARG A 36 -13.56 20.78 -23.71
C ARG A 36 -13.19 20.69 -22.23
N ILE A 37 -11.98 20.22 -21.95
CA ILE A 37 -11.41 20.26 -20.59
C ILE A 37 -11.00 21.71 -20.31
N ILE A 38 -11.52 22.29 -19.22
CA ILE A 38 -11.26 23.66 -18.78
C ILE A 38 -10.50 23.72 -17.45
N GLY A 39 -10.36 22.60 -16.74
CA GLY A 39 -9.60 22.49 -15.51
C GLY A 39 -9.25 21.03 -15.20
N GLU A 40 -8.07 20.81 -14.68
CA GLU A 40 -7.57 19.49 -14.27
C GLU A 40 -6.82 19.58 -12.94
N GLY A 41 -6.96 18.57 -12.09
CA GLY A 41 -6.26 18.52 -10.82
C GLY A 41 -6.14 17.10 -10.27
N TYR A 42 -5.22 16.93 -9.35
CA TYR A 42 -5.09 15.70 -8.57
C TYR A 42 -4.62 16.04 -7.14
N HIS A 43 -4.85 15.15 -6.21
CA HIS A 43 -4.30 15.29 -4.86
C HIS A 43 -2.81 14.97 -4.90
N ALA A 44 -1.97 16.00 -4.76
CA ALA A 44 -0.54 15.86 -4.96
C ALA A 44 0.17 15.27 -3.73
N ARG A 45 -0.16 15.76 -2.53
CA ARG A 45 0.44 15.31 -1.26
C ARG A 45 -0.54 15.37 -0.10
N CYS A 46 -0.34 14.49 0.87
CA CYS A 46 -1.10 14.52 2.13
C CYS A 46 -0.99 15.89 2.82
N GLY A 47 -2.14 16.50 3.11
CA GLY A 47 -2.23 17.80 3.76
C GLY A 47 -2.31 18.99 2.81
N GLU A 48 -2.12 18.81 1.51
CA GLU A 48 -2.32 19.81 0.45
C GLU A 48 -3.77 19.78 -0.09
N LEU A 49 -4.05 20.64 -1.09
CA LEU A 49 -5.37 20.73 -1.71
C LEU A 49 -5.82 19.41 -2.33
N HIS A 50 -7.10 19.14 -2.24
CA HIS A 50 -7.73 17.99 -2.90
C HIS A 50 -7.83 18.21 -4.42
N ALA A 51 -8.07 17.10 -5.15
CA ALA A 51 -8.11 17.10 -6.61
C ALA A 51 -9.09 18.10 -7.21
N GLU A 52 -10.29 18.20 -6.63
CA GLU A 52 -11.34 19.11 -7.08
C GLU A 52 -10.91 20.57 -6.94
N ARG A 53 -10.28 20.93 -5.81
CA ARG A 53 -9.78 22.29 -5.59
C ARG A 53 -8.60 22.61 -6.51
N ASN A 54 -7.72 21.65 -6.77
CA ASN A 54 -6.64 21.81 -7.76
C ASN A 54 -7.20 21.96 -9.19
N ALA A 55 -8.26 21.21 -9.54
CA ALA A 55 -8.93 21.36 -10.82
C ALA A 55 -9.59 22.73 -10.97
N ILE A 56 -10.23 23.23 -9.89
CA ILE A 56 -10.81 24.59 -9.84
C ILE A 56 -9.72 25.66 -9.95
N ALA A 57 -8.58 25.48 -9.26
CA ALA A 57 -7.47 26.44 -9.33
C ALA A 57 -6.81 26.51 -10.72
N SER A 58 -6.96 25.47 -11.54
CA SER A 58 -6.43 25.39 -12.90
C SER A 58 -7.42 25.84 -14.00
N LEU A 59 -8.59 26.37 -13.63
CA LEU A 59 -9.62 26.78 -14.57
C LEU A 59 -9.11 27.84 -15.58
N THR A 60 -9.38 27.61 -16.85
CA THR A 60 -9.09 28.56 -17.94
C THR A 60 -10.24 29.47 -18.28
N GLU A 61 -11.45 29.14 -17.82
CA GLU A 61 -12.70 29.92 -17.98
C GLU A 61 -13.66 29.57 -16.81
N SER A 62 -14.81 30.27 -16.71
CA SER A 62 -15.82 29.99 -15.69
C SER A 62 -16.36 28.56 -15.78
N ALA A 63 -16.38 27.86 -14.65
CA ALA A 63 -16.95 26.51 -14.54
C ALA A 63 -18.48 26.50 -14.41
N GLU A 64 -19.15 27.64 -14.44
CA GLU A 64 -20.61 27.69 -14.37
C GLU A 64 -21.26 26.86 -15.49
N GLY A 65 -22.12 25.91 -15.10
CA GLY A 65 -22.78 24.98 -16.00
C GLY A 65 -21.92 23.79 -16.46
N ALA A 66 -20.64 23.68 -16.02
CA ALA A 66 -19.72 22.61 -16.38
C ALA A 66 -20.08 21.26 -15.72
N THR A 67 -19.42 20.20 -16.17
CA THR A 67 -19.42 18.85 -15.57
C THR A 67 -18.06 18.57 -14.94
N LEU A 68 -18.06 18.14 -13.69
CA LEU A 68 -16.88 17.63 -12.97
C LEU A 68 -16.86 16.10 -13.03
N TYR A 69 -15.75 15.51 -13.44
CA TYR A 69 -15.43 14.08 -13.31
C TYR A 69 -14.41 13.93 -12.19
N VAL A 70 -14.71 13.10 -11.19
CA VAL A 70 -13.84 12.88 -10.03
C VAL A 70 -13.79 11.40 -9.70
N THR A 71 -12.58 10.87 -9.42
CA THR A 71 -12.38 9.43 -9.22
C THR A 71 -12.90 8.90 -7.89
N LEU A 72 -13.15 9.77 -6.90
CA LEU A 72 -13.68 9.43 -5.58
C LEU A 72 -14.72 10.47 -5.16
N GLU A 73 -15.71 10.06 -4.36
CA GLU A 73 -16.74 10.93 -3.82
C GLU A 73 -16.16 12.19 -3.16
N PRO A 74 -16.61 13.42 -3.54
CA PRO A 74 -16.15 14.67 -2.94
C PRO A 74 -16.40 14.74 -1.43
N CYS A 75 -15.38 15.16 -0.68
CA CYS A 75 -15.50 15.30 0.77
C CYS A 75 -16.49 16.40 1.16
N CYS A 76 -17.21 16.16 2.29
CA CYS A 76 -18.26 17.04 2.80
C CYS A 76 -18.01 17.49 4.26
N HIS A 77 -16.81 17.27 4.79
CA HIS A 77 -16.46 17.65 6.16
C HIS A 77 -15.23 18.57 6.18
N TYR A 78 -15.18 19.44 7.18
CA TYR A 78 -14.01 20.27 7.44
C TYR A 78 -12.87 19.40 7.99
N GLY A 79 -11.74 19.41 7.28
CA GLY A 79 -10.49 18.81 7.69
C GLY A 79 -9.39 19.87 7.78
N LYS A 80 -8.22 19.59 7.21
CA LYS A 80 -7.17 20.62 7.02
C LYS A 80 -7.56 21.63 5.93
N THR A 81 -8.46 21.26 5.03
CA THR A 81 -9.02 22.10 3.98
C THR A 81 -10.55 22.12 4.10
N PRO A 82 -11.23 23.20 3.63
CA PRO A 82 -12.69 23.23 3.55
C PRO A 82 -13.23 22.13 2.61
N PRO A 83 -14.49 21.69 2.78
CA PRO A 83 -15.11 20.64 1.97
C PRO A 83 -15.03 20.92 0.46
N CYS A 84 -14.82 19.85 -0.34
CA CYS A 84 -14.84 19.98 -1.80
C CYS A 84 -16.24 20.22 -2.35
N THR A 85 -17.30 19.74 -1.66
CA THR A 85 -18.69 20.01 -2.00
C THR A 85 -18.99 21.51 -2.03
N GLU A 86 -18.46 22.28 -1.09
CA GLU A 86 -18.63 23.75 -1.07
C GLU A 86 -17.98 24.40 -2.30
N ALA A 87 -16.74 24.03 -2.61
CA ALA A 87 -16.04 24.58 -3.77
C ALA A 87 -16.76 24.25 -5.10
N ILE A 88 -17.35 23.06 -5.21
CA ILE A 88 -18.14 22.65 -6.37
C ILE A 88 -19.39 23.54 -6.53
N LEU A 89 -20.10 23.83 -5.43
CA LEU A 89 -21.29 24.69 -5.42
C LEU A 89 -20.94 26.15 -5.71
N GLU A 90 -19.86 26.68 -5.11
CA GLU A 90 -19.36 28.04 -5.36
C GLU A 90 -19.07 28.28 -6.86
N GLN A 91 -18.53 27.26 -7.54
CA GLN A 91 -18.23 27.31 -8.97
C GLN A 91 -19.46 27.06 -9.87
N LYS A 92 -20.65 26.85 -9.29
CA LYS A 92 -21.92 26.59 -10.01
C LYS A 92 -21.81 25.46 -11.03
N ILE A 93 -21.05 24.41 -10.68
CA ILE A 93 -20.93 23.20 -11.47
C ILE A 93 -22.29 22.51 -11.52
N LYS A 94 -22.78 22.19 -12.71
CA LYS A 94 -24.13 21.67 -12.94
C LYS A 94 -24.22 20.15 -12.77
N LYS A 95 -23.15 19.42 -13.08
CA LYS A 95 -23.11 17.95 -13.03
C LYS A 95 -21.82 17.47 -12.40
N VAL A 96 -21.91 16.44 -11.56
CA VAL A 96 -20.75 15.73 -10.99
C VAL A 96 -20.87 14.24 -11.32
N VAL A 97 -19.80 13.67 -11.90
CA VAL A 97 -19.67 12.25 -12.22
C VAL A 97 -18.61 11.66 -11.29
N ILE A 98 -19.04 10.79 -10.39
CA ILE A 98 -18.24 10.18 -9.33
C ILE A 98 -17.86 8.76 -9.73
N GLY A 99 -16.57 8.42 -9.66
CA GLY A 99 -16.05 7.08 -9.90
C GLY A 99 -16.38 6.11 -8.77
N SER A 100 -15.64 6.19 -7.68
CA SER A 100 -15.85 5.39 -6.48
C SER A 100 -16.59 6.12 -5.39
N ARG A 101 -17.36 5.40 -4.58
CA ARG A 101 -17.90 5.92 -3.31
C ARG A 101 -16.80 5.90 -2.25
N ASP A 102 -16.82 6.88 -1.36
CA ASP A 102 -15.90 6.90 -0.23
C ASP A 102 -16.41 5.97 0.89
N PRO A 103 -15.68 4.91 1.28
CA PRO A 103 -16.10 4.04 2.38
C PRO A 103 -15.95 4.66 3.76
N ASN A 104 -15.36 5.86 3.86
CA ASN A 104 -15.22 6.57 5.12
C ASN A 104 -16.61 6.94 5.70
N PRO A 105 -16.99 6.48 6.91
CA PRO A 105 -18.29 6.79 7.53
C PRO A 105 -18.59 8.29 7.67
N LYS A 106 -17.57 9.14 7.64
CA LYS A 106 -17.72 10.60 7.67
C LYS A 106 -18.20 11.17 6.33
N VAL A 107 -17.93 10.48 5.22
CA VAL A 107 -18.27 10.90 3.84
C VAL A 107 -19.41 10.04 3.28
N ALA A 108 -19.21 8.78 3.11
CA ALA A 108 -20.12 7.69 2.68
C ALA A 108 -21.51 8.14 2.19
N GLY A 109 -21.62 8.61 0.95
CA GLY A 109 -22.86 9.08 0.32
C GLY A 109 -23.33 10.48 0.72
N LYS A 110 -22.73 11.12 1.72
CA LYS A 110 -23.13 12.45 2.19
C LYS A 110 -22.71 13.55 1.23
N GLY A 111 -21.53 13.43 0.61
CA GLY A 111 -21.05 14.38 -0.40
C GLY A 111 -21.98 14.41 -1.61
N ALA A 112 -22.30 13.23 -2.15
CA ALA A 112 -23.24 13.09 -3.26
C ALA A 112 -24.65 13.62 -2.90
N LYS A 113 -25.13 13.35 -1.67
CA LYS A 113 -26.42 13.86 -1.18
C LYS A 113 -26.44 15.38 -1.10
N ILE A 114 -25.44 16.02 -0.51
CA ILE A 114 -25.36 17.49 -0.39
C ILE A 114 -25.41 18.14 -1.78
N LEU A 115 -24.68 17.59 -2.75
CA LEU A 115 -24.69 18.12 -4.12
C LEU A 115 -26.09 17.99 -4.78
N ARG A 116 -26.76 16.84 -4.61
CA ARG A 116 -28.13 16.64 -5.13
C ARG A 116 -29.15 17.59 -4.48
N ASP A 117 -29.07 17.72 -3.16
CA ASP A 117 -29.97 18.62 -2.41
C ASP A 117 -29.82 20.10 -2.84
N ALA A 118 -28.62 20.47 -3.32
CA ALA A 118 -28.32 21.79 -3.89
C ALA A 118 -28.62 21.91 -5.40
N GLY A 119 -29.27 20.91 -6.02
CA GLY A 119 -29.69 20.94 -7.43
C GLY A 119 -28.60 20.51 -8.44
N VAL A 120 -27.47 19.97 -8.01
CA VAL A 120 -26.43 19.44 -8.89
C VAL A 120 -26.83 18.04 -9.35
N ALA A 121 -26.74 17.75 -10.65
CA ALA A 121 -26.94 16.41 -11.21
C ALA A 121 -25.76 15.51 -10.81
N VAL A 122 -26.00 14.41 -10.08
CA VAL A 122 -24.92 13.50 -9.61
C VAL A 122 -25.10 12.11 -10.20
N VAL A 123 -24.06 11.64 -10.90
CA VAL A 123 -23.91 10.26 -11.38
C VAL A 123 -22.86 9.56 -10.50
N GLU A 124 -23.22 8.44 -9.90
CA GLU A 124 -22.31 7.64 -9.04
C GLU A 124 -21.93 6.33 -9.73
N ASP A 125 -20.88 5.69 -9.20
CA ASP A 125 -20.36 4.39 -9.64
C ASP A 125 -19.92 4.36 -11.12
N PHE A 126 -19.53 5.51 -11.67
CA PHE A 126 -19.09 5.59 -13.07
C PHE A 126 -17.67 5.07 -13.25
N MET A 127 -17.51 3.96 -13.96
CA MET A 127 -16.26 3.20 -14.06
C MET A 127 -15.70 2.78 -12.69
N LYS A 128 -16.60 2.41 -11.77
CA LYS A 128 -16.32 2.12 -10.36
C LYS A 128 -15.11 1.19 -10.19
N ASP A 129 -15.08 0.05 -10.87
CA ASP A 129 -14.00 -0.94 -10.70
C ASP A 129 -12.62 -0.35 -10.97
N LYS A 130 -12.49 0.47 -12.03
CA LYS A 130 -11.22 1.16 -12.37
C LYS A 130 -10.83 2.24 -11.39
N CYS A 131 -11.81 2.89 -10.78
CA CYS A 131 -11.58 3.90 -9.74
C CYS A 131 -11.24 3.24 -8.39
N ASP A 132 -11.88 2.11 -8.05
CA ASP A 132 -11.58 1.33 -6.85
C ASP A 132 -10.13 0.79 -6.88
N GLU A 133 -9.64 0.37 -8.06
CA GLU A 133 -8.27 -0.10 -8.27
C GLU A 133 -7.19 0.94 -7.94
N LEU A 134 -7.54 2.24 -7.91
CA LEU A 134 -6.60 3.29 -7.49
C LEU A 134 -6.29 3.22 -5.99
N ASN A 135 -7.27 2.88 -5.16
CA ASN A 135 -7.23 3.15 -3.73
C ASN A 135 -7.45 1.93 -2.80
N PRO A 136 -6.92 0.71 -3.12
CA PRO A 136 -7.10 -0.46 -2.25
C PRO A 136 -6.50 -0.24 -0.86
N ILE A 137 -5.37 0.48 -0.76
CA ILE A 137 -4.70 0.84 0.49
C ILE A 137 -5.64 1.70 1.34
N PHE A 138 -6.15 2.80 0.78
CA PHE A 138 -7.04 3.71 1.48
C PHE A 138 -8.34 3.00 1.93
N PHE A 139 -8.97 2.24 1.06
CA PHE A 139 -10.20 1.52 1.36
C PHE A 139 -10.02 0.52 2.50
N HIS A 140 -8.93 -0.24 2.48
CA HIS A 140 -8.60 -1.14 3.58
C HIS A 140 -8.35 -0.36 4.88
N TYR A 141 -7.46 0.62 4.84
CA TYR A 141 -7.04 1.36 6.04
C TYR A 141 -8.19 2.14 6.69
N ILE A 142 -9.03 2.82 5.89
CA ILE A 142 -10.12 3.63 6.44
C ILE A 142 -11.22 2.78 7.10
N THR A 143 -11.41 1.54 6.64
CA THR A 143 -12.41 0.60 7.17
C THR A 143 -11.89 -0.24 8.32
N THR A 144 -10.64 -0.72 8.27
CA THR A 144 -10.08 -1.66 9.26
C THR A 144 -9.22 -0.99 10.32
N LYS A 145 -8.68 0.20 10.03
CA LYS A 145 -7.66 0.89 10.84
C LYS A 145 -6.36 0.11 11.01
N THR A 146 -6.09 -0.80 10.10
CA THR A 146 -4.83 -1.55 10.02
C THR A 146 -4.17 -1.34 8.67
N PRO A 147 -2.83 -1.46 8.55
CA PRO A 147 -2.14 -1.32 7.27
C PRO A 147 -2.58 -2.37 6.23
N TYR A 148 -2.63 -1.97 4.97
CA TYR A 148 -2.71 -2.88 3.83
C TYR A 148 -1.34 -3.50 3.59
N VAL A 149 -1.22 -4.81 3.77
CA VAL A 149 0.07 -5.53 3.66
C VAL A 149 0.21 -6.19 2.30
N VAL A 150 1.26 -5.81 1.58
CA VAL A 150 1.67 -6.46 0.34
C VAL A 150 2.91 -7.28 0.60
N MET A 151 2.79 -8.60 0.48
CA MET A 151 3.93 -9.51 0.56
C MET A 151 4.63 -9.56 -0.80
N LYS A 152 5.89 -9.15 -0.82
CA LYS A 152 6.70 -9.16 -2.03
C LYS A 152 7.90 -10.09 -1.86
N TYR A 153 8.14 -10.93 -2.83
CA TYR A 153 9.37 -11.72 -2.91
C TYR A 153 9.89 -11.83 -4.34
N ALA A 154 11.18 -12.13 -4.45
CA ALA A 154 11.82 -12.47 -5.71
C ALA A 154 12.37 -13.89 -5.63
N MET A 155 12.08 -14.71 -6.64
CA MET A 155 12.50 -16.12 -6.67
C MET A 155 12.95 -16.55 -8.07
N THR A 156 13.64 -17.67 -8.12
CA THR A 156 13.89 -18.39 -9.37
C THR A 156 12.64 -19.11 -9.86
N LEU A 157 12.64 -19.58 -11.10
CA LEU A 157 11.52 -20.35 -11.68
C LEU A 157 11.20 -21.63 -10.88
N ASP A 158 12.19 -22.21 -10.24
CA ASP A 158 12.05 -23.37 -9.33
C ASP A 158 11.81 -22.98 -7.86
N GLY A 159 11.36 -21.72 -7.59
CA GLY A 159 10.87 -21.26 -6.29
C GLY A 159 11.96 -21.04 -5.23
N LYS A 160 13.18 -20.66 -5.60
CA LYS A 160 14.28 -20.43 -4.65
C LYS A 160 14.59 -18.95 -4.47
N ILE A 161 14.79 -18.52 -3.21
CA ILE A 161 15.19 -17.13 -2.86
C ILE A 161 16.67 -17.01 -2.51
N ALA A 162 17.40 -18.12 -2.45
CA ALA A 162 18.83 -18.17 -2.24
C ALA A 162 19.41 -19.51 -2.75
N THR A 163 20.71 -19.54 -3.04
CA THR A 163 21.44 -20.77 -3.33
C THR A 163 21.61 -21.63 -2.09
N LYS A 164 22.14 -22.86 -2.22
CA LYS A 164 22.45 -23.75 -1.09
C LYS A 164 23.42 -23.15 -0.06
N THR A 165 24.23 -22.17 -0.46
CA THR A 165 25.18 -21.45 0.41
C THR A 165 24.58 -20.17 1.02
N GLY A 166 23.32 -19.85 0.68
CA GLY A 166 22.63 -18.64 1.16
C GLY A 166 22.85 -17.39 0.31
N ALA A 167 23.60 -17.46 -0.80
CA ALA A 167 23.77 -16.33 -1.70
C ALA A 167 22.45 -15.99 -2.42
N SER A 168 22.00 -14.72 -2.31
CA SER A 168 20.72 -14.23 -2.85
C SER A 168 20.87 -13.10 -3.89
N LYS A 169 22.05 -12.54 -4.05
CA LYS A 169 22.30 -11.37 -4.94
C LYS A 169 22.96 -11.84 -6.24
N TRP A 170 22.37 -11.63 -7.45
CA TRP A 170 21.04 -11.08 -7.71
C TRP A 170 20.18 -12.16 -8.37
N ILE A 171 18.97 -12.37 -7.86
CA ILE A 171 18.01 -13.33 -8.46
C ILE A 171 17.38 -12.67 -9.69
N THR A 172 16.66 -11.56 -9.49
CA THR A 172 16.00 -10.78 -10.54
C THR A 172 16.93 -9.74 -11.16
N GLN A 173 16.55 -9.25 -12.34
CA GLN A 173 17.32 -8.27 -13.11
C GLN A 173 17.09 -6.82 -12.61
N GLU A 174 17.79 -5.87 -13.21
CA GLU A 174 17.80 -4.48 -12.79
C GLU A 174 16.42 -3.82 -12.91
N ALA A 175 15.67 -4.11 -13.98
CA ALA A 175 14.34 -3.56 -14.18
C ALA A 175 13.38 -3.93 -13.03
N ALA A 176 13.36 -5.19 -12.62
CA ALA A 176 12.57 -5.64 -11.48
C ALA A 176 13.05 -5.01 -10.16
N ARG A 177 14.37 -4.88 -9.94
CA ARG A 177 14.92 -4.21 -8.75
C ARG A 177 14.58 -2.72 -8.71
N ARG A 178 14.50 -2.06 -9.88
CA ARG A 178 14.05 -0.66 -9.99
C ARG A 178 12.58 -0.52 -9.63
N GLU A 179 11.73 -1.43 -10.12
CA GLU A 179 10.31 -1.49 -9.71
C GLU A 179 10.15 -1.58 -8.18
N VAL A 180 10.96 -2.39 -7.51
CA VAL A 180 10.96 -2.50 -6.05
C VAL A 180 11.28 -1.17 -5.36
N GLN A 181 12.11 -0.28 -5.96
CA GLN A 181 12.35 1.05 -5.38
C GLN A 181 11.08 1.92 -5.43
N TYR A 182 10.31 1.85 -6.52
CA TYR A 182 9.01 2.54 -6.62
C TYR A 182 7.99 1.94 -5.64
N MET A 183 7.97 0.62 -5.46
CA MET A 183 7.15 -0.02 -4.43
C MET A 183 7.51 0.49 -3.03
N ARG A 184 8.80 0.60 -2.68
CA ARG A 184 9.23 1.16 -1.39
C ARG A 184 8.81 2.61 -1.20
N HIS A 185 8.70 3.39 -2.27
CA HIS A 185 8.17 4.75 -2.22
C HIS A 185 6.64 4.76 -2.03
N ARG A 186 5.94 3.83 -2.68
CA ARG A 186 4.48 3.75 -2.66
C ARG A 186 3.93 3.40 -1.27
N TYR A 187 4.55 2.45 -0.56
CA TYR A 187 4.08 1.98 0.74
C TYR A 187 4.72 2.78 1.88
N MET A 188 3.92 3.06 2.94
CA MET A 188 4.42 3.85 4.08
C MET A 188 5.43 3.10 4.94
N GLY A 189 5.31 1.78 5.04
CA GLY A 189 6.23 0.93 5.79
C GLY A 189 6.88 -0.14 4.95
N ILE A 190 8.09 -0.56 5.32
CA ILE A 190 8.77 -1.77 4.85
C ILE A 190 9.04 -2.67 6.03
N MET A 191 8.63 -3.94 5.95
CA MET A 191 8.75 -4.90 7.05
C MET A 191 9.60 -6.09 6.66
N VAL A 192 10.56 -6.42 7.54
CA VAL A 192 11.42 -7.62 7.41
C VAL A 192 11.58 -8.34 8.74
N GLY A 193 11.93 -9.61 8.69
CA GLY A 193 12.36 -10.36 9.88
C GLY A 193 13.82 -10.10 10.22
N ILE A 194 14.18 -10.29 11.47
CA ILE A 194 15.57 -10.14 11.95
C ILE A 194 16.57 -11.02 11.17
N GLY A 195 16.14 -12.17 10.68
CA GLY A 195 17.00 -13.04 9.85
C GLY A 195 17.51 -12.35 8.58
N THR A 196 16.71 -11.49 7.96
CA THR A 196 17.11 -10.68 6.79
C THR A 196 18.15 -9.64 7.18
N VAL A 197 18.00 -8.99 8.34
CA VAL A 197 18.97 -8.00 8.84
C VAL A 197 20.32 -8.66 9.13
N LEU A 198 20.30 -9.81 9.79
CA LEU A 198 21.52 -10.57 10.14
C LEU A 198 22.26 -11.13 8.92
N ALA A 199 21.52 -11.48 7.85
CA ALA A 199 22.11 -12.06 6.65
C ALA A 199 22.65 -11.01 5.67
N ASP A 200 21.94 -9.89 5.49
CA ASP A 200 22.16 -8.96 4.38
C ASP A 200 22.60 -7.55 4.80
N ASP A 201 22.49 -7.22 6.10
CA ASP A 201 22.67 -5.86 6.67
C ASP A 201 22.09 -4.75 5.75
N PRO A 202 20.77 -4.80 5.41
CA PRO A 202 20.20 -3.94 4.41
C PRO A 202 19.88 -2.53 4.96
N MET A 203 19.92 -1.51 4.10
CA MET A 203 19.42 -0.17 4.45
C MET A 203 17.90 -0.06 4.45
N LEU A 204 17.20 -0.85 3.66
CA LEU A 204 15.73 -0.81 3.47
C LEU A 204 15.18 0.57 3.08
N ASN A 205 15.96 1.39 2.42
CA ASN A 205 15.58 2.72 1.94
C ASN A 205 15.29 2.72 0.43
N VAL A 206 14.77 3.84 -0.07
CA VAL A 206 14.67 4.14 -1.50
C VAL A 206 15.99 4.77 -1.96
N ARG A 207 16.49 4.32 -3.12
CA ARG A 207 17.75 4.78 -3.72
C ARG A 207 17.53 5.55 -5.02
N VAL A 208 16.28 5.91 -5.31
CA VAL A 208 15.91 6.78 -6.44
C VAL A 208 15.75 8.18 -5.90
N GLU A 209 16.49 9.12 -6.50
CA GLU A 209 16.45 10.53 -6.10
C GLU A 209 15.04 11.11 -6.21
N GLY A 210 14.69 11.98 -5.28
CA GLY A 210 13.39 12.65 -5.23
C GLY A 210 12.25 11.81 -4.65
N LEU A 211 12.44 10.50 -4.38
CA LEU A 211 11.43 9.65 -3.78
C LEU A 211 11.63 9.49 -2.26
N LYS A 212 10.53 9.34 -1.50
CA LYS A 212 10.61 9.16 -0.04
C LYS A 212 10.86 7.69 0.31
N SER A 213 11.62 7.47 1.38
CA SER A 213 11.82 6.17 2.00
C SER A 213 10.69 5.80 2.96
N PRO A 214 10.32 4.51 3.07
CA PRO A 214 9.32 4.03 4.02
C PRO A 214 9.86 4.00 5.46
N VAL A 215 8.95 3.92 6.44
CA VAL A 215 9.27 3.53 7.82
C VAL A 215 9.76 2.09 7.84
N ARG A 216 10.91 1.84 8.47
CA ARG A 216 11.50 0.49 8.55
C ARG A 216 10.97 -0.24 9.78
N ILE A 217 10.43 -1.43 9.59
CA ILE A 217 9.79 -2.25 10.62
C ILE A 217 10.51 -3.59 10.66
N ILE A 218 11.11 -3.91 11.81
CA ILE A 218 11.89 -5.13 12.00
C ILE A 218 11.18 -6.03 13.02
N CYS A 219 10.78 -7.23 12.60
CA CYS A 219 10.25 -8.25 13.51
C CYS A 219 11.41 -9.02 14.13
N ASP A 220 11.71 -8.75 15.41
CA ASP A 220 12.83 -9.32 16.16
C ASP A 220 12.42 -9.71 17.57
N SER A 221 11.80 -10.86 17.72
CA SER A 221 11.21 -11.31 18.99
C SER A 221 12.15 -11.19 20.20
N LYS A 222 13.47 -11.31 20.01
CA LYS A 222 14.48 -11.34 21.09
C LYS A 222 15.46 -10.14 21.05
N LEU A 223 15.14 -9.10 20.31
CA LEU A 223 16.03 -7.93 20.09
C LEU A 223 17.47 -8.32 19.73
N ARG A 224 17.65 -9.25 18.77
CA ARG A 224 18.97 -9.71 18.31
C ARG A 224 19.64 -8.73 17.34
N ILE A 225 18.94 -7.71 16.86
CA ILE A 225 19.46 -6.73 15.90
C ILE A 225 20.82 -6.19 16.35
N PRO A 226 21.86 -6.23 15.49
CA PRO A 226 23.17 -5.70 15.84
C PRO A 226 23.12 -4.17 15.98
N LEU A 227 23.74 -3.62 17.03
CA LEU A 227 23.79 -2.18 17.26
C LEU A 227 24.60 -1.45 16.17
N ASP A 228 25.50 -2.15 15.52
CA ASP A 228 26.34 -1.65 14.43
C ASP A 228 25.75 -1.87 13.03
N SER A 229 24.55 -2.46 12.92
CA SER A 229 23.86 -2.63 11.64
C SER A 229 23.54 -1.28 10.98
N GLN A 230 23.50 -1.27 9.63
CA GLN A 230 23.16 -0.07 8.84
C GLN A 230 21.80 0.52 9.24
N ILE A 231 20.82 -0.33 9.53
CA ILE A 231 19.48 0.07 9.97
C ILE A 231 19.55 0.86 11.28
N VAL A 232 20.30 0.39 12.28
CA VAL A 232 20.42 1.05 13.58
C VAL A 232 21.23 2.35 13.45
N LYS A 233 22.37 2.33 12.77
CA LYS A 233 23.22 3.52 12.56
C LYS A 233 22.49 4.67 11.88
N SER A 234 21.56 4.36 10.99
CA SER A 234 20.77 5.34 10.22
C SER A 234 19.38 5.61 10.79
N ALA A 235 19.07 5.18 12.03
CA ALA A 235 17.73 5.27 12.58
C ALA A 235 17.25 6.72 12.83
N ARG A 236 18.18 7.67 13.01
CA ARG A 236 17.85 9.09 13.13
C ARG A 236 17.49 9.74 11.78
N GLU A 237 17.95 9.17 10.67
CA GLU A 237 17.62 9.63 9.32
C GLU A 237 16.35 8.96 8.79
N TYR A 238 16.20 7.67 9.05
CA TYR A 238 15.06 6.87 8.60
C TYR A 238 14.32 6.29 9.80
N ARG A 239 13.07 6.69 10.03
CA ARG A 239 12.23 6.17 11.11
C ARG A 239 12.29 4.64 11.13
N THR A 240 12.63 4.08 12.29
CA THR A 240 12.86 2.65 12.45
C THR A 240 12.14 2.13 13.68
N ILE A 241 11.32 1.11 13.50
CA ILE A 241 10.55 0.43 14.56
C ILE A 241 11.04 -1.00 14.66
N VAL A 242 11.43 -1.45 15.85
CA VAL A 242 11.75 -2.85 16.13
C VAL A 242 10.67 -3.44 17.03
N ALA A 243 9.90 -4.38 16.49
CA ALA A 243 8.90 -5.12 17.24
C ALA A 243 9.56 -6.32 17.94
N TYR A 244 9.32 -6.46 19.25
CA TYR A 244 9.88 -7.55 20.06
C TYR A 244 8.82 -8.20 20.95
N ALA A 245 9.12 -9.38 21.50
CA ALA A 245 8.14 -10.21 22.22
C ALA A 245 8.68 -10.88 23.48
N ASP A 246 9.99 -10.91 23.67
CA ASP A 246 10.63 -11.49 24.85
C ASP A 246 11.19 -10.38 25.74
N LEU A 247 10.94 -10.46 27.04
CA LEU A 247 11.41 -9.49 28.03
C LEU A 247 12.72 -9.92 28.72
N GLU A 248 13.21 -11.13 28.42
CA GLU A 248 14.42 -11.64 29.05
C GLU A 248 15.66 -10.88 28.56
N ASN A 249 16.36 -10.20 29.47
CA ASN A 249 17.65 -9.52 29.22
C ASN A 249 17.63 -8.45 28.13
N VAL A 250 16.46 -7.86 27.82
CA VAL A 250 16.34 -6.89 26.70
C VAL A 250 16.42 -5.43 27.13
N GLU A 251 16.21 -5.07 28.41
CA GLU A 251 16.06 -3.68 28.86
C GLU A 251 17.29 -2.83 28.49
N LYS A 252 18.51 -3.26 28.82
CA LYS A 252 19.73 -2.52 28.49
C LYS A 252 19.87 -2.29 26.99
N LYS A 253 19.57 -3.30 26.18
CA LYS A 253 19.67 -3.18 24.71
C LYS A 253 18.58 -2.27 24.16
N LYS A 254 17.38 -2.34 24.68
CA LYS A 254 16.26 -1.46 24.36
C LYS A 254 16.63 0.00 24.62
N GLU A 255 17.17 0.33 25.78
CA GLU A 255 17.64 1.67 26.13
C GLU A 255 18.70 2.17 25.12
N ILE A 256 19.69 1.33 24.79
CA ILE A 256 20.71 1.68 23.79
C ILE A 256 20.06 1.96 22.42
N LEU A 257 19.16 1.07 21.93
CA LEU A 257 18.46 1.24 20.68
C LEU A 257 17.68 2.55 20.65
N GLN A 258 16.97 2.89 21.74
CA GLN A 258 16.23 4.14 21.86
C GLN A 258 17.14 5.36 21.82
N THR A 259 18.31 5.34 22.49
CA THR A 259 19.30 6.43 22.40
C THR A 259 19.86 6.61 20.98
N MET A 260 19.88 5.55 20.18
CA MET A 260 20.28 5.58 18.77
C MET A 260 19.14 6.01 17.81
N GLY A 261 17.93 6.28 18.31
CA GLY A 261 16.79 6.73 17.53
C GLY A 261 15.90 5.61 16.99
N VAL A 262 16.06 4.39 17.50
CA VAL A 262 15.17 3.24 17.15
C VAL A 262 13.99 3.22 18.11
N GLU A 263 12.78 3.21 17.55
CA GLU A 263 11.55 2.95 18.30
C GLU A 263 11.42 1.44 18.60
N THR A 264 11.05 1.08 19.80
CA THR A 264 10.85 -0.33 20.17
C THR A 264 9.41 -0.57 20.62
N VAL A 265 8.79 -1.63 20.11
CA VAL A 265 7.37 -1.96 20.39
C VAL A 265 7.26 -3.38 20.91
N PHE A 266 6.66 -3.54 22.08
CA PHE A 266 6.42 -4.84 22.69
C PHE A 266 5.10 -5.43 22.21
N CYS A 267 5.17 -6.51 21.43
CA CYS A 267 4.04 -7.16 20.79
C CYS A 267 4.14 -8.70 20.90
N PRO A 268 3.99 -9.30 22.10
CA PRO A 268 4.14 -10.73 22.28
C PRO A 268 2.92 -11.53 21.82
N ASP A 269 3.15 -12.75 21.33
CA ASP A 269 2.19 -13.84 21.33
C ASP A 269 2.41 -14.76 22.54
N MET A 270 1.62 -15.83 22.65
CA MET A 270 1.75 -16.80 23.75
C MET A 270 3.07 -17.60 23.73
N LYS A 271 3.78 -17.62 22.60
CA LYS A 271 5.05 -18.33 22.39
C LYS A 271 6.27 -17.40 22.41
N LYS A 272 6.09 -16.16 22.89
CA LYS A 272 7.13 -15.11 22.86
C LYS A 272 7.63 -14.76 21.44
N HIS A 273 6.78 -14.89 20.43
CA HIS A 273 7.02 -14.35 19.10
C HIS A 273 6.27 -13.04 18.91
N VAL A 274 6.68 -12.25 17.92
CA VAL A 274 5.96 -11.01 17.55
C VAL A 274 4.56 -11.35 17.06
N ASN A 275 3.54 -10.86 17.75
CA ASN A 275 2.14 -10.95 17.36
C ASN A 275 1.87 -9.96 16.22
N LEU A 276 1.78 -10.46 14.99
CA LEU A 276 1.64 -9.62 13.81
C LEU A 276 0.29 -8.87 13.79
N LYS A 277 -0.79 -9.43 14.30
CA LYS A 277 -2.09 -8.72 14.37
C LYS A 277 -1.99 -7.50 15.28
N HIS A 278 -1.44 -7.68 16.49
CA HIS A 278 -1.21 -6.59 17.43
C HIS A 278 -0.25 -5.54 16.85
N LEU A 279 0.80 -5.98 16.13
CA LEU A 279 1.69 -5.05 15.43
C LEU A 279 0.95 -4.24 14.37
N MET A 280 0.06 -4.85 13.56
CA MET A 280 -0.75 -4.12 12.57
C MET A 280 -1.67 -3.09 13.24
N GLU A 281 -2.30 -3.42 14.36
CA GLU A 281 -3.11 -2.47 15.13
C GLU A 281 -2.29 -1.28 15.64
N TYR A 282 -1.09 -1.54 16.15
CA TYR A 282 -0.17 -0.49 16.59
C TYR A 282 0.22 0.42 15.42
N LEU A 283 0.66 -0.16 14.30
CA LEU A 283 1.08 0.60 13.12
C LEU A 283 -0.07 1.42 12.51
N GLY A 284 -1.29 0.89 12.56
CA GLY A 284 -2.47 1.63 12.13
C GLY A 284 -2.75 2.86 13.00
N LYS A 285 -2.56 2.77 14.34
CA LYS A 285 -2.65 3.92 15.26
C LYS A 285 -1.57 4.96 15.02
N GLU A 286 -0.41 4.53 14.53
CA GLU A 286 0.69 5.40 14.09
C GLU A 286 0.47 6.01 12.68
N ASN A 287 -0.72 5.85 12.11
CA ASN A 287 -1.12 6.31 10.79
C ASN A 287 -0.29 5.71 9.64
N ILE A 288 0.27 4.51 9.82
CA ILE A 288 0.90 3.74 8.74
C ILE A 288 -0.20 2.95 8.05
N ASP A 289 -0.57 3.35 6.83
CA ASP A 289 -1.69 2.79 6.07
C ASP A 289 -1.32 1.53 5.27
N SER A 290 -0.03 1.33 5.01
CA SER A 290 0.44 0.27 4.10
C SER A 290 1.83 -0.22 4.45
N ILE A 291 2.07 -1.52 4.17
CA ILE A 291 3.34 -2.19 4.43
C ILE A 291 3.75 -3.02 3.22
N LEU A 292 4.98 -2.81 2.77
CA LEU A 292 5.69 -3.71 1.89
C LEU A 292 6.43 -4.74 2.74
N LEU A 293 5.93 -5.97 2.79
CA LEU A 293 6.59 -7.09 3.47
C LEU A 293 7.64 -7.69 2.54
N GLU A 294 8.90 -7.36 2.78
CA GLU A 294 10.07 -7.95 2.08
C GLU A 294 10.80 -8.97 2.97
N GLY A 295 10.07 -9.63 3.87
CA GLY A 295 10.62 -10.54 4.86
C GLY A 295 11.20 -11.83 4.26
N GLY A 296 11.94 -12.57 5.07
CA GLY A 296 12.34 -13.94 4.77
C GLY A 296 11.16 -14.91 4.89
N GLY A 297 11.34 -16.15 4.40
CA GLY A 297 10.28 -17.15 4.31
C GLY A 297 9.50 -17.39 5.60
N THR A 298 10.18 -17.40 6.75
CA THR A 298 9.53 -17.58 8.08
C THR A 298 8.57 -16.45 8.43
N LEU A 299 8.93 -15.18 8.13
CA LEU A 299 8.03 -14.06 8.41
C LEU A 299 6.86 -14.05 7.42
N ASN A 300 7.09 -14.42 6.16
CA ASN A 300 6.05 -14.54 5.16
C ASN A 300 5.02 -15.62 5.54
N ASP A 301 5.45 -16.80 6.00
CA ASP A 301 4.56 -17.84 6.54
C ASP A 301 3.76 -17.33 7.74
N SER A 302 4.43 -16.69 8.69
CA SER A 302 3.77 -16.12 9.88
C SER A 302 2.72 -15.08 9.52
N ALA A 303 2.99 -14.23 8.53
CA ALA A 303 2.07 -13.18 8.07
C ALA A 303 0.83 -13.76 7.35
N LEU A 304 1.01 -14.79 6.52
CA LEU A 304 -0.10 -15.50 5.89
C LEU A 304 -0.98 -16.20 6.93
N ARG A 305 -0.38 -16.94 7.87
CA ARG A 305 -1.11 -17.61 8.96
C ARG A 305 -1.84 -16.64 9.88
N ALA A 306 -1.27 -15.47 10.11
CA ALA A 306 -1.92 -14.42 10.90
C ALA A 306 -3.08 -13.74 10.15
N GLY A 307 -3.24 -13.98 8.83
CA GLY A 307 -4.27 -13.37 7.99
C GLY A 307 -4.10 -11.86 7.81
N VAL A 308 -2.85 -11.36 7.90
CA VAL A 308 -2.56 -9.93 7.79
C VAL A 308 -2.14 -9.50 6.38
N VAL A 309 -1.98 -10.43 5.44
CA VAL A 309 -1.59 -10.15 4.04
C VAL A 309 -2.84 -9.98 3.18
N GLN A 310 -2.90 -8.93 2.38
CA GLN A 310 -3.99 -8.66 1.42
C GLN A 310 -3.58 -8.96 -0.02
N GLU A 311 -2.31 -8.76 -0.35
CA GLU A 311 -1.80 -8.92 -1.71
C GLU A 311 -0.43 -9.60 -1.71
N VAL A 312 -0.17 -10.42 -2.71
CA VAL A 312 1.12 -11.05 -2.97
C VAL A 312 1.66 -10.55 -4.31
N GLN A 313 2.92 -10.11 -4.34
CA GLN A 313 3.64 -9.76 -5.56
C GLN A 313 4.89 -10.61 -5.70
N ALA A 314 4.84 -11.61 -6.57
CA ALA A 314 5.94 -12.52 -6.87
C ALA A 314 6.71 -12.07 -8.10
N PHE A 315 8.02 -11.85 -7.95
CA PHE A 315 8.95 -11.62 -9.06
C PHE A 315 9.69 -12.92 -9.35
N ILE A 316 9.52 -13.44 -10.56
CA ILE A 316 10.06 -14.75 -10.96
C ILE A 316 11.15 -14.53 -12.03
N ALA A 317 12.37 -14.87 -11.68
CA ALA A 317 13.49 -14.82 -12.62
C ALA A 317 13.56 -16.10 -13.47
N PRO A 318 13.92 -16.02 -14.77
CA PRO A 318 14.11 -17.17 -15.63
C PRO A 318 15.45 -17.89 -15.31
N LYS A 319 15.56 -18.38 -14.07
CA LYS A 319 16.73 -19.06 -13.51
C LYS A 319 16.27 -20.30 -12.75
N ILE A 320 17.16 -21.27 -12.61
CA ILE A 320 16.99 -22.48 -11.78
C ILE A 320 18.21 -22.60 -10.87
N PHE A 321 17.96 -22.69 -9.56
CA PHE A 321 19.03 -22.91 -8.57
C PHE A 321 19.13 -24.37 -8.12
N GLY A 322 18.00 -25.07 -8.06
CA GLY A 322 17.94 -26.45 -7.55
C GLY A 322 18.26 -26.56 -6.07
N GLY A 323 18.50 -27.78 -5.62
CA GLY A 323 18.93 -28.12 -4.26
C GLY A 323 17.77 -28.24 -3.25
N THR A 324 17.76 -29.30 -2.46
CA THR A 324 16.73 -29.56 -1.43
C THR A 324 16.83 -28.65 -0.21
N GLY A 325 18.02 -28.10 0.10
CA GLY A 325 18.26 -27.20 1.23
C GLY A 325 18.18 -25.69 0.90
N SER A 326 17.82 -25.35 -0.34
CA SER A 326 17.69 -23.94 -0.74
C SER A 326 16.40 -23.34 -0.21
N ARG A 327 16.49 -22.10 0.33
CA ARG A 327 15.33 -21.39 0.93
C ARG A 327 14.27 -21.06 -0.09
N THR A 328 13.00 -21.07 0.37
CA THR A 328 11.82 -20.72 -0.41
C THR A 328 11.20 -19.38 0.05
N PRO A 329 10.34 -18.74 -0.77
CA PRO A 329 9.68 -17.48 -0.41
C PRO A 329 8.82 -17.59 0.85
N VAL A 330 8.21 -18.75 1.07
CA VAL A 330 7.37 -19.05 2.24
C VAL A 330 7.88 -20.34 2.85
N ASP A 331 8.52 -20.21 4.02
CA ASP A 331 9.03 -21.32 4.82
C ASP A 331 8.09 -21.58 6.01
N GLY A 332 8.58 -22.26 7.04
CA GLY A 332 7.82 -22.52 8.26
C GLY A 332 7.45 -23.99 8.37
N ILE A 333 6.36 -24.29 9.08
CA ILE A 333 5.94 -25.68 9.33
C ILE A 333 5.20 -26.33 8.14
N GLY A 334 4.85 -25.53 7.11
CA GLY A 334 4.06 -26.00 5.96
C GLY A 334 2.59 -26.28 6.30
N ILE A 335 1.89 -26.89 5.36
CA ILE A 335 0.51 -27.35 5.50
C ILE A 335 0.48 -28.88 5.30
N GLU A 336 -0.48 -29.56 5.93
CA GLU A 336 -0.63 -31.02 5.80
C GLU A 336 -1.46 -31.42 4.58
N LEU A 337 -2.50 -30.63 4.27
CA LEU A 337 -3.43 -30.90 3.16
C LEU A 337 -3.50 -29.69 2.22
N PRO A 338 -3.63 -29.92 0.90
CA PRO A 338 -3.80 -28.81 -0.08
C PRO A 338 -4.98 -27.88 0.25
N SER A 339 -6.05 -28.38 0.86
CA SER A 339 -7.22 -27.61 1.28
C SER A 339 -6.94 -26.59 2.41
N GLN A 340 -5.76 -26.65 3.03
CA GLN A 340 -5.32 -25.69 4.04
C GLN A 340 -4.48 -24.54 3.45
N ALA A 341 -4.26 -24.54 2.14
CA ALA A 341 -3.46 -23.53 1.46
C ALA A 341 -4.12 -22.13 1.58
N ALA A 342 -3.30 -21.09 1.61
CA ALA A 342 -3.80 -19.75 1.35
C ALA A 342 -4.19 -19.64 -0.12
N VAL A 343 -5.46 -19.35 -0.40
CA VAL A 343 -6.00 -19.24 -1.76
C VAL A 343 -5.73 -17.84 -2.31
N LEU A 344 -5.26 -17.77 -3.53
CA LEU A 344 -4.92 -16.54 -4.22
C LEU A 344 -5.77 -16.38 -5.49
N LYS A 345 -6.24 -15.15 -5.76
CA LYS A 345 -6.88 -14.76 -7.02
C LYS A 345 -5.92 -13.91 -7.83
N PHE A 346 -5.60 -14.31 -9.05
CA PHE A 346 -4.77 -13.50 -9.96
C PHE A 346 -5.43 -12.16 -10.24
N LYS A 347 -4.63 -11.10 -10.14
CA LYS A 347 -5.01 -9.73 -10.47
C LYS A 347 -4.32 -9.26 -11.75
N ASP A 348 -3.02 -9.50 -11.85
CA ASP A 348 -2.20 -9.07 -12.98
C ASP A 348 -0.98 -9.98 -13.15
N ILE A 349 -0.58 -10.18 -14.41
CA ILE A 349 0.64 -10.88 -14.78
C ILE A 349 1.31 -10.06 -15.87
N CYS A 350 2.50 -9.55 -15.57
CA CYS A 350 3.26 -8.76 -16.54
C CYS A 350 4.75 -9.12 -16.55
N GLN A 351 5.39 -8.84 -17.66
CA GLN A 351 6.84 -8.99 -17.83
C GLN A 351 7.56 -7.68 -17.49
N ILE A 352 8.63 -7.75 -16.69
CA ILE A 352 9.48 -6.62 -16.33
C ILE A 352 10.91 -6.94 -16.73
N GLY A 353 11.35 -6.46 -17.87
CA GLY A 353 12.56 -6.93 -18.51
C GLY A 353 12.40 -8.41 -18.91
N GLU A 354 13.25 -9.29 -18.39
CA GLU A 354 13.11 -10.74 -18.59
C GLU A 354 12.46 -11.46 -17.41
N ASP A 355 12.21 -10.75 -16.29
CA ASP A 355 11.53 -11.29 -15.12
C ASP A 355 10.00 -11.22 -15.30
N LEU A 356 9.28 -12.12 -14.66
CA LEU A 356 7.82 -12.12 -14.61
C LEU A 356 7.36 -11.59 -13.26
N LYS A 357 6.41 -10.64 -13.25
CA LYS A 357 5.73 -10.16 -12.05
C LYS A 357 4.32 -10.72 -12.04
N ILE A 358 3.96 -11.42 -10.98
CA ILE A 358 2.61 -11.93 -10.72
C ILE A 358 2.05 -11.21 -9.49
N THR A 359 0.89 -10.58 -9.64
CA THR A 359 0.15 -9.93 -8.56
C THR A 359 -1.12 -10.70 -8.26
N CYS A 360 -1.34 -11.06 -7.00
CA CYS A 360 -2.51 -11.82 -6.55
C CYS A 360 -3.13 -11.19 -5.31
N HIS A 361 -4.45 -11.19 -5.21
CA HIS A 361 -5.15 -10.96 -3.95
C HIS A 361 -5.19 -12.24 -3.12
N VAL A 362 -5.01 -12.11 -1.80
CA VAL A 362 -5.21 -13.21 -0.85
C VAL A 362 -6.71 -13.27 -0.53
N LEU A 363 -7.35 -14.41 -0.82
CA LEU A 363 -8.76 -14.61 -0.50
C LEU A 363 -8.91 -14.97 0.98
N ARG A 364 -9.94 -14.40 1.63
CA ARG A 364 -10.37 -14.83 2.96
C ARG A 364 -11.34 -16.00 2.82
N LYS A 365 -11.44 -16.89 3.82
CA LYS A 365 -12.32 -18.08 3.75
C LYS A 365 -13.76 -17.79 3.32
N GLU A 366 -14.33 -16.68 3.78
CA GLU A 366 -15.67 -16.22 3.36
C GLU A 366 -15.76 -15.89 1.86
N GLN A 367 -14.64 -15.47 1.24
CA GLN A 367 -14.55 -15.16 -0.20
C GLN A 367 -14.20 -16.39 -1.04
N GLU A 368 -13.58 -17.41 -0.43
CA GLU A 368 -13.30 -18.70 -1.08
C GLU A 368 -14.59 -19.42 -1.44
N GLU A 369 -15.58 -19.44 -0.53
CA GLU A 369 -16.88 -20.10 -0.75
C GLU A 369 -17.68 -19.45 -1.88
N LEU A 370 -17.63 -18.10 -2.01
CA LEU A 370 -18.28 -17.37 -3.10
C LEU A 370 -17.60 -17.64 -4.46
N CYS A 371 -16.27 -17.67 -4.50
CA CYS A 371 -15.51 -17.90 -5.73
C CYS A 371 -15.66 -19.35 -6.26
N LEU A 372 -15.89 -20.33 -5.37
CA LEU A 372 -16.16 -21.71 -5.73
C LEU A 372 -17.61 -21.94 -6.24
N GLN A 373 -18.53 -21.02 -5.96
CA GLN A 373 -19.91 -21.05 -6.47
C GLN A 373 -20.04 -20.44 -7.88
N GLU A 374 -19.03 -19.69 -8.33
CA GLU A 374 -18.99 -19.06 -9.67
C GLU A 374 -18.24 -19.92 -10.71
N LEU A 375 -17.65 -21.06 -10.32
CA LEU A 375 -17.01 -22.07 -11.18
C LEU A 375 -17.92 -23.28 -11.40
#